data_49e662096cd601b02729e742492622f9
#
_entry.id   49e662096cd601b02729e742492622f9
#
_cell.length_a   1.000
_cell.length_b   1.000
_cell.length_c   1.000
_cell.angle_alpha   90.00
_cell.angle_beta   90.00
_cell.angle_gamma   90.00
#
_symmetry.space_group_name_H-M   'P 1'
#
loop_
_entity.id
_entity.type
_entity.pdbx_description
1 polymer ?
#
loop_
_entity_poly.entity_id
_entity_poly.type
_entity_poly.pdbx_seq_one_letter_code
_entity_poly.pdbx_strand_id
1 'polypeptide(L)'
;MKKILKALLIILIIIVVILAVIGIYVVNKLNKVNRVVIKPGEVQVTEGVEENLAEYRNIALFGIDTTGTYEGSRSDCIIIASINQKTKEIKLVSVYIDTYLEIPNYGLDKVNHAYAYGGPALSMSTLNTNLDLNITEFTTVNFTSTQEIIDSIGGIEMTVTDAEATQIPGIVEGGTYELTGAQALAYARIRKIDNDYARTERMRKVIIAVFEKAKPMSIMELNKLADKLLPHIYTNIETKEILSLIPTVASYKIVESKGWPYKTQGITLNGVWYGPPITLEQNVVELHKELFGEEDYKVTDKIKEISEKIIQKTGYR
;
A
#
# COMPACT_ATOMS: atom_id res chain seq x y z
N MET A 1 3.75 -8.90 61.28
CA MET A 1 4.80 -9.09 60.30
C MET A 1 4.54 -10.26 59.35
N LYS A 2 4.42 -11.52 59.77
CA LYS A 2 4.24 -12.69 58.85
C LYS A 2 3.00 -12.63 57.96
N LYS A 3 1.86 -12.04 58.38
CA LYS A 3 0.66 -11.90 57.55
C LYS A 3 0.83 -10.85 56.42
N ILE A 4 1.52 -9.74 56.69
CA ILE A 4 1.82 -8.68 55.72
C ILE A 4 2.80 -9.20 54.66
N LEU A 5 3.82 -9.95 55.06
CA LEU A 5 4.79 -10.55 54.15
C LEU A 5 4.14 -11.58 53.21
N LYS A 6 3.18 -12.40 53.69
CA LYS A 6 2.38 -13.31 52.86
C LYS A 6 1.50 -12.56 51.85
N ALA A 7 0.85 -11.46 52.29
CA ALA A 7 0.03 -10.64 51.38
C ALA A 7 0.88 -10.00 50.26
N LEU A 8 2.05 -9.46 50.58
CA LEU A 8 2.99 -8.92 49.61
C LEU A 8 3.50 -9.99 48.65
N LEU A 9 3.78 -11.20 49.10
CA LEU A 9 4.18 -12.31 48.24
C LEU A 9 3.06 -12.72 47.26
N ILE A 10 1.82 -12.78 47.74
CA ILE A 10 0.66 -13.08 46.87
C ILE A 10 0.48 -11.99 45.83
N ILE A 11 0.57 -10.72 46.17
CA ILE A 11 0.48 -9.61 45.26
C ILE A 11 1.60 -9.69 44.21
N LEU A 12 2.83 -9.99 44.62
CA LEU A 12 3.96 -10.17 43.68
C LEU A 12 3.70 -11.31 42.67
N ILE A 13 3.19 -12.46 43.15
CA ILE A 13 2.86 -13.60 42.31
C ILE A 13 1.77 -13.21 41.30
N ILE A 14 0.72 -12.49 41.72
CA ILE A 14 -0.34 -12.02 40.83
C ILE A 14 0.24 -11.09 39.78
N ILE A 15 1.12 -10.15 40.10
CA ILE A 15 1.77 -9.26 39.17
C ILE A 15 2.60 -10.05 38.17
N VAL A 16 3.39 -11.03 38.60
CA VAL A 16 4.20 -11.89 37.73
C VAL A 16 3.32 -12.69 36.75
N VAL A 17 2.20 -13.24 37.23
CA VAL A 17 1.23 -13.98 36.38
C VAL A 17 0.60 -13.05 35.37
N ILE A 18 0.20 -11.84 35.76
CA ILE A 18 -0.37 -10.84 34.84
C ILE A 18 0.67 -10.47 33.79
N LEU A 19 1.91 -10.21 34.16
CA LEU A 19 2.99 -9.88 33.20
C LEU A 19 3.29 -11.05 32.25
N ALA A 20 3.26 -12.29 32.76
CA ALA A 20 3.43 -13.48 31.92
C ALA A 20 2.28 -13.64 30.92
N VAL A 21 1.03 -13.43 31.34
CA VAL A 21 -0.14 -13.49 30.46
C VAL A 21 -0.08 -12.40 29.39
N ILE A 22 0.29 -11.17 29.79
CA ILE A 22 0.50 -10.06 28.83
C ILE A 22 1.64 -10.40 27.87
N GLY A 23 2.75 -10.94 28.36
CA GLY A 23 3.88 -11.37 27.54
C GLY A 23 3.47 -12.44 26.52
N ILE A 24 2.75 -13.47 26.92
CA ILE A 24 2.23 -14.53 26.03
C ILE A 24 1.26 -13.93 25.00
N TYR A 25 0.35 -13.04 25.41
CA TYR A 25 -0.57 -12.36 24.50
C TYR A 25 0.17 -11.54 23.43
N VAL A 26 1.18 -10.75 23.84
CA VAL A 26 2.01 -9.96 22.93
C VAL A 26 2.77 -10.85 21.96
N VAL A 27 3.44 -11.91 22.45
CA VAL A 27 4.18 -12.84 21.59
C VAL A 27 3.27 -13.53 20.58
N ASN A 28 2.10 -14.01 21.01
CA ASN A 28 1.11 -14.62 20.10
C ASN A 28 0.63 -13.64 19.04
N LYS A 29 0.49 -12.36 19.39
CA LYS A 29 0.09 -11.31 18.44
C LYS A 29 1.21 -10.97 17.45
N LEU A 30 2.46 -10.92 17.93
CA LEU A 30 3.64 -10.68 17.10
C LEU A 30 3.86 -11.78 16.05
N ASN A 31 3.45 -13.01 16.33
CA ASN A 31 3.61 -14.15 15.42
C ASN A 31 2.50 -14.29 14.37
N LYS A 32 1.49 -13.41 14.37
CA LYS A 32 0.35 -13.50 13.41
C LYS A 32 0.66 -12.95 12.03
N VAL A 33 1.63 -12.06 11.89
CA VAL A 33 1.99 -11.44 10.61
C VAL A 33 2.86 -12.37 9.78
N ASN A 34 2.57 -12.50 8.48
CA ASN A 34 3.45 -13.17 7.55
C ASN A 34 4.64 -12.26 7.23
N ARG A 35 5.65 -12.31 8.08
CA ARG A 35 6.82 -11.45 7.95
C ARG A 35 7.72 -11.92 6.81
N VAL A 36 7.99 -11.00 5.88
CA VAL A 36 8.97 -11.18 4.81
C VAL A 36 10.25 -10.47 5.21
N VAL A 37 11.36 -11.22 5.23
CA VAL A 37 12.67 -10.64 5.56
C VAL A 37 13.29 -10.08 4.29
N ILE A 38 13.48 -8.77 4.23
CA ILE A 38 14.26 -8.08 3.20
C ILE A 38 15.69 -7.92 3.74
N LYS A 39 16.67 -8.39 2.98
CA LYS A 39 18.08 -8.28 3.38
C LYS A 39 18.62 -6.88 3.12
N PRO A 40 19.57 -6.38 3.93
CA PRO A 40 20.24 -5.11 3.64
C PRO A 40 20.82 -5.09 2.21
N GLY A 41 20.52 -4.02 1.45
CA GLY A 41 20.97 -3.88 0.06
C GLY A 41 20.15 -4.64 -0.98
N GLU A 42 19.09 -5.37 -0.59
CA GLU A 42 18.19 -6.05 -1.53
C GLU A 42 17.24 -5.07 -2.23
N VAL A 43 16.88 -3.99 -1.58
CA VAL A 43 16.11 -2.89 -2.18
C VAL A 43 17.07 -1.78 -2.61
N GLN A 44 17.00 -1.39 -3.88
CA GLN A 44 17.79 -0.30 -4.43
C GLN A 44 17.08 1.03 -4.19
N VAL A 45 17.87 2.03 -3.75
CA VAL A 45 17.46 3.44 -3.66
C VAL A 45 18.54 4.24 -4.37
N THR A 46 18.17 5.26 -5.12
CA THR A 46 19.12 6.14 -5.80
C THR A 46 19.87 6.99 -4.77
N GLU A 47 21.18 7.12 -4.91
CA GLU A 47 22.04 7.89 -4.00
C GLU A 47 21.54 9.34 -3.82
N GLY A 48 21.52 9.82 -2.58
CA GLY A 48 21.05 11.16 -2.20
C GLY A 48 19.54 11.30 -2.01
N VAL A 49 18.73 10.35 -2.48
CA VAL A 49 17.26 10.42 -2.33
C VAL A 49 16.81 10.18 -0.88
N GLU A 50 17.48 9.29 -0.15
CA GLU A 50 17.12 8.96 1.24
C GLU A 50 17.18 10.19 2.16
N GLU A 51 18.23 11.01 2.02
CA GLU A 51 18.43 12.21 2.87
C GLU A 51 17.35 13.26 2.60
N ASN A 52 17.00 13.47 1.33
CA ASN A 52 16.02 14.46 0.91
C ASN A 52 14.60 14.12 1.40
N LEU A 53 14.27 12.83 1.52
CA LEU A 53 12.94 12.35 1.90
C LEU A 53 12.86 11.88 3.37
N ALA A 54 13.81 12.21 4.23
CA ALA A 54 13.88 11.74 5.62
C ALA A 54 12.68 12.13 6.50
N GLU A 55 11.95 13.20 6.15
CA GLU A 55 10.72 13.60 6.86
C GLU A 55 9.49 12.75 6.48
N TYR A 56 9.59 11.99 5.41
CA TYR A 56 8.52 11.17 4.89
C TYR A 56 8.82 9.68 5.09
N ARG A 57 7.78 8.92 5.43
CA ARG A 57 7.81 7.48 5.43
C ARG A 57 7.00 7.00 4.23
N ASN A 58 7.69 6.44 3.25
CA ASN A 58 7.11 5.95 2.02
C ASN A 58 6.96 4.43 2.08
N ILE A 59 5.72 3.93 1.96
CA ILE A 59 5.38 2.51 2.05
C ILE A 59 4.72 2.07 0.74
N ALA A 60 5.19 0.94 0.17
CA ALA A 60 4.52 0.34 -0.97
C ALA A 60 3.38 -0.59 -0.52
N LEU A 61 2.19 -0.36 -1.04
CA LEU A 61 1.03 -1.22 -0.82
C LEU A 61 0.76 -2.00 -2.10
N PHE A 62 0.83 -3.33 -2.02
CA PHE A 62 0.58 -4.23 -3.15
C PHE A 62 -0.69 -5.04 -2.94
N GLY A 63 -1.53 -5.10 -3.97
CA GLY A 63 -2.66 -6.03 -4.05
C GLY A 63 -2.36 -7.12 -5.05
N ILE A 64 -2.50 -8.39 -4.64
CA ILE A 64 -2.27 -9.55 -5.50
C ILE A 64 -3.55 -10.38 -5.66
N ASP A 65 -3.74 -10.99 -6.84
CA ASP A 65 -4.91 -11.82 -7.14
C ASP A 65 -4.54 -13.32 -7.02
N THR A 66 -4.10 -13.71 -5.83
CA THR A 66 -3.86 -15.13 -5.54
C THR A 66 -4.44 -15.53 -4.20
N THR A 67 -4.82 -16.81 -4.10
CA THR A 67 -5.23 -17.44 -2.85
C THR A 67 -4.07 -18.16 -2.13
N GLY A 68 -2.87 -18.13 -2.72
CA GLY A 68 -1.67 -18.81 -2.22
C GLY A 68 -0.59 -17.86 -1.69
N THR A 69 0.66 -18.25 -1.87
CA THR A 69 1.83 -17.44 -1.50
C THR A 69 1.94 -16.19 -2.40
N TYR A 70 2.60 -15.16 -1.90
CA TYR A 70 2.86 -13.93 -2.67
C TYR A 70 3.88 -14.12 -3.79
N GLU A 71 4.66 -15.21 -3.77
CA GLU A 71 5.73 -15.51 -4.72
C GLU A 71 5.18 -15.82 -6.11
N GLY A 72 5.79 -15.24 -7.15
CA GLY A 72 5.42 -15.44 -8.56
C GLY A 72 4.10 -14.80 -8.99
N SER A 73 3.42 -14.09 -8.10
CA SER A 73 2.19 -13.34 -8.42
C SER A 73 2.51 -12.01 -9.08
N ARG A 74 1.57 -11.48 -9.89
CA ARG A 74 1.62 -10.08 -10.32
C ARG A 74 0.92 -9.20 -9.30
N SER A 75 1.42 -7.97 -9.15
CA SER A 75 0.69 -6.96 -8.38
C SER A 75 -0.39 -6.32 -9.28
N ASP A 76 -1.64 -6.61 -9.00
CA ASP A 76 -2.80 -6.00 -9.68
C ASP A 76 -3.19 -4.63 -9.12
N CYS A 77 -2.57 -4.24 -8.02
CA CYS A 77 -2.68 -2.93 -7.40
C CYS A 77 -1.30 -2.54 -6.85
N ILE A 78 -0.86 -1.32 -7.16
CA ILE A 78 0.39 -0.73 -6.67
C ILE A 78 0.05 0.67 -6.17
N ILE A 79 0.19 0.90 -4.86
CA ILE A 79 -0.06 2.21 -4.25
C ILE A 79 1.14 2.59 -3.40
N ILE A 80 1.59 3.82 -3.55
CA ILE A 80 2.58 4.45 -2.68
C ILE A 80 1.81 5.25 -1.63
N ALA A 81 2.01 4.91 -0.36
CA ALA A 81 1.53 5.69 0.76
C ALA A 81 2.69 6.53 1.31
N SER A 82 2.64 7.82 1.06
CA SER A 82 3.61 8.79 1.60
C SER A 82 3.05 9.44 2.85
N ILE A 83 3.73 9.27 3.96
CA ILE A 83 3.31 9.73 5.28
C ILE A 83 4.28 10.80 5.76
N ASN A 84 3.81 12.04 5.88
CA ASN A 84 4.59 13.06 6.57
C ASN A 84 4.59 12.75 8.08
N GLN A 85 5.76 12.46 8.62
CA GLN A 85 5.90 12.02 10.02
C GLN A 85 5.59 13.12 11.04
N LYS A 86 5.69 14.39 10.64
CA LYS A 86 5.41 15.55 11.51
C LYS A 86 3.92 15.91 11.51
N THR A 87 3.32 16.07 10.32
CA THR A 87 1.91 16.52 10.19
C THR A 87 0.91 15.38 10.30
N LYS A 88 1.35 14.12 10.18
CA LYS A 88 0.53 12.90 10.10
C LYS A 88 -0.40 12.87 8.88
N GLU A 89 -0.10 13.65 7.88
CA GLU A 89 -0.79 13.63 6.60
C GLU A 89 -0.30 12.46 5.74
N ILE A 90 -1.24 11.81 5.09
CA ILE A 90 -1.00 10.69 4.18
C ILE A 90 -1.43 11.12 2.78
N LYS A 91 -0.56 10.93 1.80
CA LYS A 91 -0.88 11.05 0.38
C LYS A 91 -0.76 9.68 -0.28
N LEU A 92 -1.74 9.33 -1.11
CA LEU A 92 -1.80 8.04 -1.79
C LEU A 92 -1.60 8.26 -3.30
N VAL A 93 -0.64 7.57 -3.89
CA VAL A 93 -0.42 7.57 -5.33
C VAL A 93 -0.47 6.14 -5.85
N SER A 94 -1.45 5.83 -6.72
CA SER A 94 -1.46 4.54 -7.42
C SER A 94 -0.59 4.61 -8.66
N VAL A 95 0.33 3.67 -8.80
CA VAL A 95 1.07 3.46 -10.03
C VAL A 95 0.27 2.51 -10.93
N TYR A 96 -0.09 2.96 -12.15
CA TYR A 96 -0.84 2.11 -13.08
C TYR A 96 -0.02 0.90 -13.49
N ILE A 97 -0.63 -0.28 -13.42
CA ILE A 97 0.08 -1.57 -13.51
C ILE A 97 0.78 -1.81 -14.85
N ASP A 98 0.26 -1.23 -15.92
CA ASP A 98 0.82 -1.33 -17.28
C ASP A 98 1.84 -0.24 -17.59
N THR A 99 2.24 0.58 -16.60
CA THR A 99 3.25 1.62 -16.81
C THR A 99 4.57 1.01 -17.25
N TYR A 100 5.15 1.58 -18.33
CA TYR A 100 6.39 1.11 -18.95
C TYR A 100 7.59 1.72 -18.25
N LEU A 101 8.27 0.95 -17.40
CA LEU A 101 9.37 1.38 -16.56
C LEU A 101 10.56 0.41 -16.66
N GLU A 102 11.75 0.86 -16.24
CA GLU A 102 12.93 0.00 -16.14
C GLU A 102 12.87 -0.85 -14.87
N ILE A 103 12.74 -2.15 -15.03
CA ILE A 103 12.86 -3.10 -13.93
C ILE A 103 14.34 -3.49 -13.78
N PRO A 104 14.99 -3.25 -12.63
CA PRO A 104 16.39 -3.58 -12.41
C PRO A 104 16.73 -5.02 -12.84
N ASN A 105 17.77 -5.18 -13.68
CA ASN A 105 18.24 -6.43 -14.28
C ASN A 105 17.30 -7.08 -15.32
N TYR A 106 16.11 -6.54 -15.59
CA TYR A 106 15.14 -7.07 -16.57
C TYR A 106 14.89 -6.12 -17.74
N GLY A 107 15.25 -4.83 -17.59
CA GLY A 107 15.02 -3.80 -18.61
C GLY A 107 13.61 -3.22 -18.58
N LEU A 108 13.20 -2.59 -19.70
CA LEU A 108 11.90 -1.91 -19.78
C LEU A 108 10.76 -2.91 -19.93
N ASP A 109 9.80 -2.87 -18.99
CA ASP A 109 8.61 -3.72 -19.01
C ASP A 109 7.46 -3.06 -18.19
N LYS A 110 6.31 -3.74 -18.07
CA LYS A 110 5.22 -3.32 -17.19
C LYS A 110 5.67 -3.34 -15.73
N VAL A 111 5.41 -2.28 -15.00
CA VAL A 111 5.84 -2.15 -13.59
C VAL A 111 5.36 -3.30 -12.70
N ASN A 112 4.17 -3.87 -12.96
CA ASN A 112 3.64 -4.98 -12.16
C ASN A 112 4.35 -6.31 -12.40
N HIS A 113 5.14 -6.45 -13.48
CA HIS A 113 5.98 -7.62 -13.71
C HIS A 113 7.14 -7.71 -12.72
N ALA A 114 7.60 -6.57 -12.16
CA ALA A 114 8.63 -6.55 -11.12
C ALA A 114 8.27 -7.45 -9.92
N TYR A 115 6.98 -7.45 -9.54
CA TYR A 115 6.50 -8.29 -8.44
C TYR A 115 6.58 -9.79 -8.78
N ALA A 116 6.25 -10.16 -10.02
CA ALA A 116 6.34 -11.55 -10.48
C ALA A 116 7.79 -12.04 -10.62
N TYR A 117 8.71 -11.14 -10.99
CA TYR A 117 10.13 -11.48 -11.23
C TYR A 117 10.95 -11.56 -9.95
N GLY A 118 10.69 -10.72 -8.95
CA GLY A 118 11.51 -10.65 -7.73
C GLY A 118 10.74 -10.18 -6.49
N GLY A 119 9.42 -10.35 -6.49
CA GLY A 119 8.58 -10.05 -5.33
C GLY A 119 8.59 -8.57 -4.92
N PRO A 120 8.29 -8.31 -3.64
CA PRO A 120 8.19 -6.94 -3.14
C PRO A 120 9.52 -6.18 -3.18
N ALA A 121 10.66 -6.85 -2.98
CA ALA A 121 11.96 -6.19 -3.00
C ALA A 121 12.30 -5.59 -4.38
N LEU A 122 12.09 -6.36 -5.46
CA LEU A 122 12.31 -5.87 -6.81
C LEU A 122 11.27 -4.81 -7.21
N SER A 123 10.02 -4.95 -6.74
CA SER A 123 9.00 -3.94 -6.98
C SER A 123 9.33 -2.61 -6.31
N MET A 124 9.78 -2.62 -5.05
CA MET A 124 10.25 -1.42 -4.36
C MET A 124 11.46 -0.80 -5.07
N SER A 125 12.44 -1.62 -5.46
CA SER A 125 13.60 -1.15 -6.23
C SER A 125 13.18 -0.50 -7.56
N THR A 126 12.20 -1.09 -8.26
CA THR A 126 11.65 -0.53 -9.50
C THR A 126 10.99 0.82 -9.26
N LEU A 127 10.16 0.94 -8.21
CA LEU A 127 9.54 2.22 -7.86
C LEU A 127 10.60 3.27 -7.49
N ASN A 128 11.57 2.92 -6.65
CA ASN A 128 12.62 3.83 -6.20
C ASN A 128 13.46 4.37 -7.36
N THR A 129 13.93 3.49 -8.22
CA THR A 129 14.85 3.87 -9.32
C THR A 129 14.17 4.61 -10.46
N ASN A 130 12.85 4.45 -10.66
CA ASN A 130 12.09 5.15 -11.68
C ASN A 130 11.36 6.41 -11.18
N LEU A 131 11.23 6.59 -9.86
CA LEU A 131 10.43 7.68 -9.27
C LEU A 131 11.24 8.54 -8.28
N ASP A 132 12.54 8.27 -8.13
CA ASP A 132 13.39 8.91 -7.11
C ASP A 132 12.76 8.86 -5.70
N LEU A 133 12.39 7.64 -5.26
CA LEU A 133 11.80 7.41 -3.95
C LEU A 133 12.72 6.59 -3.04
N ASN A 134 12.39 6.59 -1.73
CA ASN A 134 13.13 5.88 -0.69
C ASN A 134 12.29 4.78 -0.01
N ILE A 135 11.47 4.07 -0.79
CA ILE A 135 10.60 3.01 -0.28
C ILE A 135 11.45 1.82 0.16
N THR A 136 11.42 1.50 1.45
CA THR A 136 12.08 0.31 2.04
C THR A 136 11.10 -0.59 2.76
N GLU A 137 9.84 -0.18 2.85
CA GLU A 137 8.76 -0.88 3.53
C GLU A 137 7.63 -1.19 2.56
N PHE A 138 7.02 -2.34 2.77
CA PHE A 138 5.87 -2.74 1.98
C PHE A 138 4.81 -3.46 2.81
N THR A 139 3.61 -3.49 2.26
CA THR A 139 2.52 -4.37 2.71
C THR A 139 1.83 -4.97 1.48
N THR A 140 1.68 -6.29 1.48
CA THR A 140 0.93 -7.01 0.44
C THR A 140 -0.29 -7.66 1.04
N VAL A 141 -1.44 -7.50 0.38
CA VAL A 141 -2.71 -8.17 0.70
C VAL A 141 -3.24 -8.86 -0.55
N ASN A 142 -3.96 -9.96 -0.36
CA ASN A 142 -4.72 -10.56 -1.45
C ASN A 142 -6.18 -10.08 -1.44
N PHE A 143 -6.89 -10.24 -2.55
CA PHE A 143 -8.28 -9.77 -2.66
C PHE A 143 -9.26 -10.51 -1.74
N THR A 144 -9.04 -11.80 -1.48
CA THR A 144 -9.88 -12.56 -0.56
C THR A 144 -9.78 -12.01 0.86
N SER A 145 -8.56 -11.74 1.31
CA SER A 145 -8.32 -11.11 2.62
C SER A 145 -8.95 -9.73 2.73
N THR A 146 -8.93 -8.94 1.65
CA THR A 146 -9.57 -7.62 1.61
C THR A 146 -11.07 -7.73 1.87
N GLN A 147 -11.75 -8.74 1.31
CA GLN A 147 -13.15 -9.00 1.57
C GLN A 147 -13.40 -9.29 3.06
N GLU A 148 -12.65 -10.22 3.64
CA GLU A 148 -12.78 -10.60 5.06
C GLU A 148 -12.52 -9.41 6.01
N ILE A 149 -11.57 -8.56 5.66
CA ILE A 149 -11.25 -7.32 6.37
C ILE A 149 -12.48 -6.40 6.41
N ILE A 150 -13.05 -6.10 5.25
CA ILE A 150 -14.20 -5.21 5.13
C ILE A 150 -15.41 -5.78 5.90
N ASP A 151 -15.69 -7.07 5.78
CA ASP A 151 -16.77 -7.71 6.52
C ASP A 151 -16.54 -7.66 8.04
N SER A 152 -15.26 -7.72 8.47
CA SER A 152 -14.90 -7.68 9.89
C SER A 152 -15.14 -6.34 10.57
N ILE A 153 -15.18 -5.25 9.79
CA ILE A 153 -15.48 -3.88 10.27
C ILE A 153 -16.94 -3.48 10.04
N GLY A 154 -17.79 -4.45 9.59
CA GLY A 154 -19.21 -4.23 9.35
C GLY A 154 -19.53 -3.58 8.01
N GLY A 155 -18.63 -3.67 7.03
CA GLY A 155 -18.78 -3.02 5.73
C GLY A 155 -18.15 -1.64 5.67
N ILE A 156 -18.17 -1.03 4.47
CA ILE A 156 -17.66 0.33 4.22
C ILE A 156 -18.70 1.15 3.47
N GLU A 157 -18.84 2.43 3.84
CA GLU A 157 -19.69 3.36 3.14
C GLU A 157 -19.05 3.81 1.82
N MET A 158 -19.77 3.62 0.73
CA MET A 158 -19.32 3.97 -0.61
C MET A 158 -20.45 4.61 -1.41
N THR A 159 -20.12 5.70 -2.12
CA THR A 159 -21.02 6.27 -3.13
C THR A 159 -20.67 5.68 -4.49
N VAL A 160 -21.65 5.09 -5.15
CA VAL A 160 -21.53 4.44 -6.45
C VAL A 160 -22.40 5.16 -7.48
N THR A 161 -21.96 5.21 -8.73
CA THR A 161 -22.74 5.73 -9.87
C THR A 161 -23.72 4.68 -10.37
N ASP A 162 -24.73 5.07 -11.17
CA ASP A 162 -25.65 4.12 -11.80
C ASP A 162 -24.92 3.07 -12.65
N ALA A 163 -23.89 3.47 -13.38
CA ALA A 163 -23.09 2.56 -14.19
C ALA A 163 -22.34 1.54 -13.32
N GLU A 164 -21.76 1.96 -12.19
CA GLU A 164 -21.06 1.09 -11.24
C GLU A 164 -22.03 0.15 -10.54
N ALA A 165 -23.23 0.62 -10.17
CA ALA A 165 -24.26 -0.16 -9.51
C ALA A 165 -24.61 -1.43 -10.33
N THR A 166 -24.68 -1.33 -11.66
CA THR A 166 -24.95 -2.49 -12.55
C THR A 166 -23.92 -3.60 -12.45
N GLN A 167 -22.73 -3.33 -11.91
CA GLN A 167 -21.61 -4.28 -11.78
C GLN A 167 -21.46 -4.82 -10.36
N ILE A 168 -22.24 -4.31 -9.40
CA ILE A 168 -22.15 -4.70 -7.99
C ILE A 168 -23.36 -5.58 -7.63
N PRO A 169 -23.16 -6.82 -7.19
CA PRO A 169 -24.28 -7.72 -6.85
C PRO A 169 -25.20 -7.11 -5.78
N GLY A 170 -26.50 -7.06 -6.07
CA GLY A 170 -27.52 -6.57 -5.15
C GLY A 170 -27.66 -5.03 -5.08
N ILE A 171 -26.93 -4.28 -5.90
CA ILE A 171 -27.12 -2.82 -6.07
C ILE A 171 -27.78 -2.59 -7.43
N VAL A 172 -28.85 -1.80 -7.47
CA VAL A 172 -29.66 -1.62 -8.70
C VAL A 172 -29.57 -0.22 -9.30
N GLU A 173 -29.21 0.79 -8.48
CA GLU A 173 -29.11 2.19 -8.89
C GLU A 173 -27.94 2.88 -8.17
N GLY A 174 -27.52 4.04 -8.65
CA GLY A 174 -26.49 4.86 -8.00
C GLY A 174 -26.97 5.38 -6.65
N GLY A 175 -26.04 5.56 -5.72
CA GLY A 175 -26.36 6.03 -4.36
C GLY A 175 -25.24 5.75 -3.39
N THR A 176 -25.48 6.04 -2.13
CA THR A 176 -24.54 5.75 -1.03
C THR A 176 -25.01 4.53 -0.26
N TYR A 177 -24.13 3.53 -0.15
CA TYR A 177 -24.43 2.22 0.44
C TYR A 177 -23.32 1.81 1.41
N GLU A 178 -23.70 1.04 2.42
CA GLU A 178 -22.74 0.27 3.21
C GLU A 178 -22.47 -1.06 2.48
N LEU A 179 -21.35 -1.12 1.74
CA LEU A 179 -20.98 -2.29 0.95
C LEU A 179 -20.36 -3.37 1.84
N THR A 180 -20.83 -4.60 1.68
CA THR A 180 -20.13 -5.79 2.21
C THR A 180 -18.77 -5.96 1.54
N GLY A 181 -17.89 -6.80 2.11
CA GLY A 181 -16.59 -7.10 1.51
C GLY A 181 -16.70 -7.64 0.09
N ALA A 182 -17.67 -8.51 -0.20
CA ALA A 182 -17.91 -9.01 -1.55
C ALA A 182 -18.33 -7.90 -2.53
N GLN A 183 -19.19 -6.98 -2.11
CA GLN A 183 -19.63 -5.84 -2.92
C GLN A 183 -18.52 -4.83 -3.15
N ALA A 184 -17.74 -4.51 -2.11
CA ALA A 184 -16.59 -3.62 -2.21
C ALA A 184 -15.49 -4.19 -3.13
N LEU A 185 -15.27 -5.51 -3.06
CA LEU A 185 -14.34 -6.18 -3.99
C LEU A 185 -14.87 -6.17 -5.43
N ALA A 186 -16.19 -6.41 -5.65
CA ALA A 186 -16.80 -6.28 -6.96
C ALA A 186 -16.63 -4.86 -7.51
N TYR A 187 -16.90 -3.82 -6.70
CA TYR A 187 -16.69 -2.42 -7.04
C TYR A 187 -15.24 -2.12 -7.44
N ALA A 188 -14.28 -2.55 -6.63
CA ALA A 188 -12.85 -2.33 -6.90
C ALA A 188 -12.35 -3.01 -8.19
N ARG A 189 -13.02 -4.08 -8.64
CA ARG A 189 -12.65 -4.88 -9.82
C ARG A 189 -13.44 -4.55 -11.08
N ILE A 190 -14.31 -3.55 -11.08
CA ILE A 190 -15.07 -3.15 -12.28
C ILE A 190 -14.11 -2.79 -13.41
N ARG A 191 -14.33 -3.39 -14.59
CA ARG A 191 -13.56 -3.17 -15.84
C ARG A 191 -14.44 -2.96 -17.07
N LYS A 192 -15.74 -3.26 -16.99
CA LYS A 192 -16.60 -3.32 -18.16
C LYS A 192 -17.20 -1.98 -18.60
N ILE A 193 -17.18 -0.99 -17.71
CA ILE A 193 -17.83 0.31 -17.95
C ILE A 193 -16.84 1.43 -18.27
N ASP A 194 -15.54 1.18 -18.05
CA ASP A 194 -14.48 2.18 -18.24
C ASP A 194 -13.10 1.53 -18.41
N ASN A 195 -12.02 2.25 -18.07
CA ASN A 195 -10.63 1.86 -18.27
C ASN A 195 -9.94 1.44 -16.95
N ASP A 196 -8.68 1.01 -17.05
CA ASP A 196 -7.87 0.59 -15.92
C ASP A 196 -7.54 1.74 -14.94
N TYR A 197 -7.52 2.98 -15.41
CA TYR A 197 -7.31 4.15 -14.54
C TYR A 197 -8.47 4.33 -13.55
N ALA A 198 -9.71 4.19 -14.02
CA ALA A 198 -10.91 4.26 -13.19
C ALA A 198 -10.98 3.08 -12.20
N ARG A 199 -10.57 1.86 -12.62
CA ARG A 199 -10.42 0.71 -11.72
C ARG A 199 -9.45 1.01 -10.58
N THR A 200 -8.29 1.55 -10.91
CA THR A 200 -7.25 1.88 -9.93
C THR A 200 -7.72 2.98 -8.96
N GLU A 201 -8.51 3.95 -9.42
CA GLU A 201 -9.17 4.93 -8.56
C GLU A 201 -10.16 4.27 -7.60
N ARG A 202 -10.99 3.33 -8.08
CA ARG A 202 -11.91 2.58 -7.21
C ARG A 202 -11.19 1.79 -6.12
N MET A 203 -10.06 1.17 -6.43
CA MET A 203 -9.22 0.51 -5.43
C MET A 203 -8.75 1.47 -4.33
N ARG A 204 -8.30 2.69 -4.69
CA ARG A 204 -7.93 3.71 -3.70
C ARG A 204 -9.13 4.15 -2.85
N LYS A 205 -10.30 4.36 -3.48
CA LYS A 205 -11.54 4.72 -2.75
C LYS A 205 -11.89 3.68 -1.70
N VAL A 206 -11.75 2.38 -2.01
CA VAL A 206 -11.96 1.30 -1.03
C VAL A 206 -10.97 1.39 0.12
N ILE A 207 -9.67 1.61 -0.14
CA ILE A 207 -8.66 1.76 0.92
C ILE A 207 -8.97 2.96 1.82
N ILE A 208 -9.35 4.10 1.21
CA ILE A 208 -9.74 5.30 1.95
C ILE A 208 -10.97 5.02 2.82
N ALA A 209 -11.99 4.36 2.28
CA ALA A 209 -13.22 4.03 3.02
C ALA A 209 -12.93 3.08 4.21
N VAL A 210 -12.06 2.08 4.03
CA VAL A 210 -11.60 1.21 5.13
C VAL A 210 -10.87 2.04 6.21
N PHE A 211 -9.99 2.94 5.81
CA PHE A 211 -9.26 3.81 6.74
C PHE A 211 -10.21 4.73 7.52
N GLU A 212 -11.13 5.40 6.85
CA GLU A 212 -12.10 6.30 7.50
C GLU A 212 -13.07 5.54 8.41
N LYS A 213 -13.47 4.32 8.06
CA LYS A 213 -14.27 3.43 8.92
C LYS A 213 -13.50 2.99 10.16
N ALA A 214 -12.19 2.73 10.04
CA ALA A 214 -11.35 2.31 11.16
C ALA A 214 -10.99 3.47 12.11
N LYS A 215 -10.87 4.68 11.60
CA LYS A 215 -10.40 5.85 12.32
C LYS A 215 -11.18 6.19 13.61
N PRO A 216 -12.53 6.16 13.68
CA PRO A 216 -13.29 6.42 14.89
C PRO A 216 -13.35 5.24 15.85
N MET A 217 -12.80 4.06 15.51
CA MET A 217 -12.86 2.87 16.34
C MET A 217 -12.07 3.06 17.65
N SER A 218 -12.59 2.45 18.70
CA SER A 218 -11.87 2.38 19.99
C SER A 218 -10.60 1.53 19.83
N ILE A 219 -9.63 1.73 20.74
CA ILE A 219 -8.39 0.94 20.77
C ILE A 219 -8.70 -0.57 20.86
N MET A 220 -9.76 -0.97 21.57
CA MET A 220 -10.17 -2.37 21.68
C MET A 220 -10.66 -2.92 20.34
N GLU A 221 -11.47 -2.18 19.60
CA GLU A 221 -11.96 -2.57 18.27
C GLU A 221 -10.82 -2.64 17.26
N LEU A 222 -9.93 -1.64 17.25
CA LEU A 222 -8.72 -1.64 16.42
C LEU A 222 -7.81 -2.83 16.73
N ASN A 223 -7.67 -3.21 18.00
CA ASN A 223 -6.93 -4.41 18.38
C ASN A 223 -7.58 -5.69 17.86
N LYS A 224 -8.92 -5.81 17.92
CA LYS A 224 -9.65 -6.94 17.34
C LYS A 224 -9.53 -6.98 15.81
N LEU A 225 -9.58 -5.81 15.19
CA LEU A 225 -9.37 -5.67 13.75
C LEU A 225 -7.96 -6.12 13.36
N ALA A 226 -6.93 -5.66 14.07
CA ALA A 226 -5.55 -6.08 13.86
C ALA A 226 -5.39 -7.60 13.98
N ASP A 227 -6.04 -8.25 14.96
CA ASP A 227 -6.00 -9.70 15.14
C ASP A 227 -6.55 -10.47 13.93
N LYS A 228 -7.53 -9.91 13.22
CA LYS A 228 -8.09 -10.48 11.99
C LYS A 228 -7.24 -10.17 10.75
N LEU A 229 -6.68 -8.97 10.69
CA LEU A 229 -5.87 -8.47 9.57
C LEU A 229 -4.50 -9.11 9.46
N LEU A 230 -3.78 -9.20 10.59
CA LEU A 230 -2.38 -9.57 10.62
C LEU A 230 -2.06 -10.92 9.95
N PRO A 231 -2.90 -11.98 10.04
CA PRO A 231 -2.66 -13.25 9.35
C PRO A 231 -2.73 -13.17 7.82
N HIS A 232 -3.33 -12.11 7.29
CA HIS A 232 -3.57 -11.94 5.85
C HIS A 232 -2.61 -10.95 5.20
N ILE A 233 -1.68 -10.39 5.97
CA ILE A 233 -0.72 -9.38 5.53
C ILE A 233 0.65 -10.02 5.38
N TYR A 234 1.30 -9.78 4.24
CA TYR A 234 2.73 -10.00 4.03
C TYR A 234 3.43 -8.65 4.10
N THR A 235 4.42 -8.49 4.97
CA THR A 235 5.13 -7.22 5.15
C THR A 235 6.52 -7.43 5.75
N ASN A 236 7.43 -6.48 5.54
CA ASN A 236 8.69 -6.40 6.26
C ASN A 236 8.61 -5.45 7.48
N ILE A 237 7.50 -4.73 7.67
CA ILE A 237 7.29 -3.87 8.85
C ILE A 237 7.16 -4.76 10.09
N GLU A 238 7.85 -4.40 11.17
CA GLU A 238 7.78 -5.16 12.40
C GLU A 238 6.39 -5.07 13.05
N THR A 239 5.86 -6.20 13.51
CA THR A 239 4.53 -6.25 14.12
C THR A 239 4.39 -5.31 15.30
N LYS A 240 5.45 -5.16 16.13
CA LYS A 240 5.46 -4.20 17.24
C LYS A 240 5.23 -2.77 16.77
N GLU A 241 5.75 -2.42 15.59
CA GLU A 241 5.59 -1.10 15.00
C GLU A 241 4.17 -0.91 14.47
N ILE A 242 3.62 -1.90 13.77
CA ILE A 242 2.21 -1.88 13.34
C ILE A 242 1.29 -1.68 14.55
N LEU A 243 1.52 -2.42 15.64
CA LEU A 243 0.72 -2.31 16.86
C LEU A 243 0.88 -0.95 17.56
N SER A 244 2.05 -0.31 17.45
CA SER A 244 2.29 1.03 18.02
C SER A 244 1.48 2.13 17.32
N LEU A 245 1.02 1.90 16.10
CA LEU A 245 0.17 2.84 15.35
C LEU A 245 -1.29 2.84 15.83
N ILE A 246 -1.76 1.74 16.46
CA ILE A 246 -3.16 1.58 16.89
C ILE A 246 -3.66 2.78 17.72
N PRO A 247 -2.97 3.22 18.80
CA PRO A 247 -3.44 4.34 19.60
C PRO A 247 -3.38 5.70 18.89
N THR A 248 -2.66 5.80 17.79
CA THR A 248 -2.42 7.05 17.06
C THR A 248 -3.16 7.13 15.71
N VAL A 249 -3.86 6.07 15.29
CA VAL A 249 -4.52 6.00 13.98
C VAL A 249 -5.47 7.18 13.73
N ALA A 250 -6.18 7.65 14.75
CA ALA A 250 -7.08 8.78 14.66
C ALA A 250 -6.39 10.12 14.33
N SER A 251 -5.08 10.23 14.58
CA SER A 251 -4.30 11.43 14.27
C SER A 251 -3.90 11.54 12.81
N TYR A 252 -3.94 10.44 12.06
CA TYR A 252 -3.59 10.43 10.65
C TYR A 252 -4.75 10.90 9.77
N LYS A 253 -4.42 11.52 8.65
CA LYS A 253 -5.41 12.03 7.70
C LYS A 253 -4.93 11.81 6.26
N ILE A 254 -5.76 11.14 5.46
CA ILE A 254 -5.52 11.06 4.02
C ILE A 254 -5.96 12.38 3.40
N VAL A 255 -5.01 13.13 2.83
CA VAL A 255 -5.25 14.47 2.30
C VAL A 255 -5.27 14.50 0.77
N GLU A 256 -4.68 13.49 0.13
CA GLU A 256 -4.61 13.41 -1.33
C GLU A 256 -4.61 11.96 -1.81
N SER A 257 -5.20 11.76 -3.01
CA SER A 257 -5.28 10.44 -3.66
C SER A 257 -5.31 10.61 -5.17
N LYS A 258 -4.21 10.25 -5.85
CA LYS A 258 -4.03 10.41 -7.30
C LYS A 258 -3.53 9.12 -7.97
N GLY A 259 -3.65 9.06 -9.29
CA GLY A 259 -3.02 8.03 -10.12
C GLY A 259 -1.77 8.59 -10.82
N TRP A 260 -0.80 7.74 -11.10
CA TRP A 260 0.44 8.05 -11.79
C TRP A 260 0.72 6.99 -12.88
N PRO A 261 1.25 7.35 -14.07
CA PRO A 261 1.72 8.67 -14.51
C PRO A 261 0.59 9.67 -14.72
N TYR A 262 0.87 10.97 -14.50
CA TYR A 262 -0.09 12.05 -14.75
C TYR A 262 -0.30 12.29 -16.25
N LYS A 263 0.79 12.15 -17.02
CA LYS A 263 0.77 12.20 -18.50
C LYS A 263 1.30 10.89 -19.04
N THR A 264 0.45 10.19 -19.76
CA THR A 264 0.77 8.89 -20.38
C THR A 264 0.07 8.76 -21.71
N GLN A 265 0.64 7.99 -22.62
CA GLN A 265 0.04 7.62 -23.90
C GLN A 265 0.31 6.15 -24.18
N GLY A 266 -0.77 5.38 -24.42
CA GLY A 266 -0.65 3.96 -24.69
C GLY A 266 0.10 3.65 -25.98
N ILE A 267 0.89 2.58 -25.95
CA ILE A 267 1.59 2.05 -27.13
C ILE A 267 1.56 0.52 -27.12
N THR A 268 1.50 -0.08 -28.30
CA THR A 268 1.67 -1.53 -28.46
C THR A 268 3.06 -1.83 -29.02
N LEU A 269 3.89 -2.53 -28.25
CA LEU A 269 5.22 -2.97 -28.66
C LEU A 269 5.23 -4.50 -28.70
N ASN A 270 5.59 -5.08 -29.84
CA ASN A 270 5.62 -6.53 -30.05
C ASN A 270 4.32 -7.25 -29.64
N GLY A 271 3.16 -6.64 -29.90
CA GLY A 271 1.85 -7.19 -29.58
C GLY A 271 1.41 -7.02 -28.12
N VAL A 272 2.20 -6.37 -27.26
CA VAL A 272 1.88 -6.09 -25.86
C VAL A 272 1.60 -4.60 -25.69
N TRP A 273 0.50 -4.27 -25.02
CA TRP A 273 0.14 -2.89 -24.71
C TRP A 273 0.87 -2.40 -23.45
N TYR A 274 1.37 -1.16 -23.51
CA TYR A 274 2.06 -0.46 -22.43
C TYR A 274 1.54 0.96 -22.28
N GLY A 275 1.67 1.54 -21.09
CA GLY A 275 1.36 2.94 -20.75
C GLY A 275 2.60 3.74 -20.34
N PRO A 276 3.50 4.08 -21.28
CA PRO A 276 4.69 4.86 -20.92
C PRO A 276 4.34 6.27 -20.45
N PRO A 277 5.09 6.82 -19.47
CA PRO A 277 4.98 8.23 -19.08
C PRO A 277 5.48 9.17 -20.19
N ILE A 278 4.90 10.36 -20.32
CA ILE A 278 5.32 11.41 -21.27
C ILE A 278 5.69 12.67 -20.49
N THR A 279 6.95 12.97 -20.25
CA THR A 279 8.10 12.06 -20.19
C THR A 279 8.22 11.50 -18.78
N LEU A 280 9.14 10.54 -18.54
CA LEU A 280 9.37 10.07 -17.17
C LEU A 280 9.81 11.24 -16.27
N GLU A 281 10.76 12.06 -16.72
CA GLU A 281 11.25 13.24 -15.98
C GLU A 281 10.13 14.18 -15.55
N GLN A 282 9.24 14.58 -16.47
CA GLN A 282 8.13 15.49 -16.14
C GLN A 282 7.16 14.87 -15.15
N ASN A 283 6.87 13.58 -15.28
CA ASN A 283 6.00 12.86 -14.37
C ASN A 283 6.62 12.66 -12.99
N VAL A 284 7.96 12.56 -12.87
CA VAL A 284 8.65 12.48 -11.59
C VAL A 284 8.71 13.84 -10.90
N VAL A 285 8.98 14.92 -11.64
CA VAL A 285 8.92 16.29 -11.08
C VAL A 285 7.54 16.58 -10.51
N GLU A 286 6.47 16.26 -11.26
CA GLU A 286 5.09 16.44 -10.79
C GLU A 286 4.79 15.55 -9.57
N LEU A 287 5.31 14.32 -9.54
CA LEU A 287 5.16 13.41 -8.39
C LEU A 287 5.77 13.99 -7.10
N HIS A 288 7.00 14.52 -7.20
CA HIS A 288 7.70 15.11 -6.05
C HIS A 288 6.99 16.37 -5.56
N LYS A 289 6.51 17.22 -6.48
CA LYS A 289 5.66 18.36 -6.13
C LYS A 289 4.40 17.92 -5.37
N GLU A 290 3.69 16.93 -5.88
CA GLU A 290 2.44 16.41 -5.30
C GLU A 290 2.68 15.72 -3.95
N LEU A 291 3.67 14.83 -3.83
CA LEU A 291 3.93 14.08 -2.61
C LEU A 291 4.62 14.93 -1.53
N PHE A 292 5.62 15.72 -1.91
CA PHE A 292 6.54 16.34 -0.97
C PHE A 292 6.50 17.87 -0.97
N GLY A 293 5.79 18.50 -1.92
CA GLY A 293 5.72 19.95 -2.07
C GLY A 293 6.99 20.56 -2.68
N GLU A 294 7.79 19.76 -3.38
CA GLU A 294 9.04 20.19 -4.01
C GLU A 294 8.76 20.82 -5.38
N GLU A 295 8.53 22.14 -5.42
CA GLU A 295 8.18 22.87 -6.65
C GLU A 295 9.29 22.84 -7.73
N ASP A 296 10.55 22.80 -7.33
CA ASP A 296 11.72 22.85 -8.22
C ASP A 296 12.57 21.58 -8.17
N TYR A 297 11.92 20.41 -7.98
CA TYR A 297 12.62 19.14 -7.88
C TYR A 297 13.53 18.88 -9.10
N LYS A 298 14.76 18.48 -8.83
CA LYS A 298 15.73 18.09 -9.86
C LYS A 298 15.89 16.59 -9.88
N VAL A 299 15.36 15.96 -10.92
CA VAL A 299 15.48 14.51 -11.10
C VAL A 299 16.94 14.08 -11.15
N THR A 300 17.21 12.90 -10.63
CA THR A 300 18.54 12.29 -10.65
C THR A 300 18.98 11.96 -12.09
N ASP A 301 20.26 11.72 -12.30
CA ASP A 301 20.79 11.27 -13.59
C ASP A 301 20.23 9.89 -13.95
N LYS A 302 19.87 9.07 -12.97
CA LYS A 302 19.21 7.78 -13.19
C LYS A 302 17.84 7.94 -13.85
N ILE A 303 17.02 8.88 -13.41
CA ILE A 303 15.73 9.19 -14.05
C ILE A 303 15.91 9.66 -15.48
N LYS A 304 16.90 10.54 -15.75
CA LYS A 304 17.20 11.01 -17.11
C LYS A 304 17.60 9.85 -18.03
N GLU A 305 18.48 8.96 -17.55
CA GLU A 305 18.89 7.76 -18.29
C GLU A 305 17.71 6.88 -18.66
N ILE A 306 16.81 6.60 -17.69
CA ILE A 306 15.61 5.78 -17.93
C ILE A 306 14.64 6.50 -18.86
N SER A 307 14.43 7.80 -18.68
CA SER A 307 13.57 8.63 -19.54
C SER A 307 14.02 8.55 -20.99
N GLU A 308 15.32 8.71 -21.26
CA GLU A 308 15.89 8.57 -22.61
C GLU A 308 15.67 7.18 -23.21
N LYS A 309 15.84 6.11 -22.41
CA LYS A 309 15.54 4.72 -22.85
C LYS A 309 14.08 4.55 -23.27
N ILE A 310 13.14 5.11 -22.48
CA ILE A 310 11.71 5.06 -22.79
C ILE A 310 11.43 5.84 -24.08
N ILE A 311 11.98 7.06 -24.23
CA ILE A 311 11.85 7.89 -25.42
C ILE A 311 12.37 7.15 -26.66
N GLN A 312 13.54 6.53 -26.57
CA GLN A 312 14.13 5.76 -27.69
C GLN A 312 13.24 4.59 -28.12
N LYS A 313 12.54 3.94 -27.20
CA LYS A 313 11.66 2.80 -27.48
C LYS A 313 10.28 3.20 -27.99
N THR A 314 9.75 4.33 -27.52
CA THR A 314 8.37 4.76 -27.77
C THR A 314 8.25 5.91 -28.77
N GLY A 315 9.28 6.74 -28.90
CA GLY A 315 9.26 7.99 -29.65
C GLY A 315 8.50 9.13 -28.96
N TYR A 316 7.98 8.91 -27.74
CA TYR A 316 7.18 9.92 -27.02
C TYR A 316 8.09 10.89 -26.25
N ARG A 317 7.82 12.20 -26.42
CA ARG A 317 8.55 13.31 -25.79
C ARG A 317 7.59 14.30 -25.15
#